data_d8482ad3f9644c5c95edd863bdfbf1a0
#
_entry.id   d8482ad3f9644c5c95edd863bdfbf1a0
#
_cell.length_a   1.000
_cell.length_b   1.000
_cell.length_c   1.000
_cell.angle_alpha   90.00
_cell.angle_beta   90.00
_cell.angle_gamma   90.00
#
_symmetry.space_group_name_H-M   'P 1'
#
loop_
_entity.id
_entity.type
_entity.pdbx_description
1 polymer ?
#
loop_
_entity_poly.entity_id
_entity_poly.type
_entity_poly.pdbx_seq_one_letter_code
_entity_poly.pdbx_strand_id
1 'polypeptide(L)'
;MNREETREEILKLDNKAVLLQLPTGFGKSLIGMELCLKHKPKTILIVVPRIVLINNWKEEFAKWDNEEYLDKVTFSTYAGIHKVAGNYDCVIFDEAHHLKSDVRLDILKSMSSTYKIFLSATLSNRFKSDLKYIVGDYATSSVSIDDAIKNDILPEPKIYLVPLELDNTKKEWVVEEGRGLKVKRRIIECALADRNKYLFNKVQYPNITLRMRCTALEAYNYYTLEFNRLRDRYMNTRNEAIKFKWLQAGNKRKILLGESKDSIVKTLLDKLQDKRYICFCTNIKQALKLGGKHAVHSKNNKSFDVLESFN
;
A
#
# COMPACT_ATOMS: atom_id res chain seq x y z
N MET A 1 4.00 24.12 18.47
CA MET A 1 4.51 24.69 17.20
C MET A 1 3.43 24.52 16.16
N ASN A 2 2.98 25.60 15.55
CA ASN A 2 1.95 25.54 14.51
C ASN A 2 2.54 25.12 13.16
N ARG A 3 1.68 24.93 12.13
CA ARG A 3 2.13 24.51 10.80
C ARG A 3 3.15 25.46 10.18
N GLU A 4 2.91 26.77 10.30
CA GLU A 4 3.75 27.79 9.65
C GLU A 4 5.12 27.91 10.33
N GLU A 5 5.15 27.91 11.66
CA GLU A 5 6.42 27.87 12.41
C GLU A 5 7.28 26.65 12.04
N THR A 6 6.65 25.45 11.95
CA THR A 6 7.34 24.23 11.52
C THR A 6 7.87 24.35 10.10
N ARG A 7 7.07 24.91 9.18
CA ARG A 7 7.49 25.14 7.79
C ARG A 7 8.70 26.10 7.72
N GLU A 8 8.65 27.22 8.45
CA GLU A 8 9.76 28.18 8.50
C GLU A 8 11.05 27.53 9.05
N GLU A 9 10.96 26.72 10.08
CA GLU A 9 12.11 25.98 10.61
C GLU A 9 12.69 24.99 9.60
N ILE A 10 11.83 24.25 8.90
CA ILE A 10 12.26 23.32 7.85
C ILE A 10 12.95 24.08 6.72
N LEU A 11 12.44 25.23 6.31
CA LEU A 11 13.03 26.04 5.23
C LEU A 11 14.40 26.64 5.59
N LYS A 12 14.77 26.70 6.88
CA LYS A 12 16.11 27.09 7.31
C LYS A 12 17.15 25.99 7.11
N LEU A 13 16.74 24.72 6.91
CA LEU A 13 17.65 23.62 6.65
C LEU A 13 18.39 23.85 5.33
N ASP A 14 19.72 23.72 5.38
CA ASP A 14 20.61 23.96 4.22
C ASP A 14 21.54 22.75 3.95
N ASN A 15 21.09 21.57 4.36
CA ASN A 15 21.82 20.34 4.15
C ASN A 15 21.60 19.79 2.74
N LYS A 16 22.63 19.17 2.14
CA LYS A 16 22.53 18.51 0.83
C LYS A 16 21.50 17.38 0.80
N ALA A 17 21.23 16.79 1.93
CA ALA A 17 20.16 15.80 2.09
C ALA A 17 19.25 16.18 3.25
N VAL A 18 17.93 16.15 3.03
CA VAL A 18 16.90 16.48 4.01
C VAL A 18 15.85 15.38 4.04
N LEU A 19 15.52 14.89 5.23
CA LEU A 19 14.50 13.88 5.47
C LEU A 19 13.35 14.48 6.27
N LEU A 20 12.19 14.60 5.64
CA LEU A 20 10.97 15.13 6.26
C LEU A 20 10.00 13.99 6.57
N GLN A 21 9.76 13.77 7.85
CA GLN A 21 8.75 12.81 8.32
C GLN A 21 7.54 13.60 8.85
N LEU A 22 6.62 13.92 7.95
CA LEU A 22 5.44 14.75 8.23
C LEU A 22 4.17 13.96 7.92
N PRO A 23 3.10 14.07 8.73
CA PRO A 23 1.86 13.34 8.48
C PRO A 23 1.19 13.75 7.18
N THR A 24 0.29 12.90 6.66
CA THR A 24 -0.55 13.24 5.51
C THR A 24 -1.44 14.43 5.84
N GLY A 25 -1.59 15.38 4.90
CA GLY A 25 -2.34 16.62 5.14
C GLY A 25 -1.51 17.76 5.76
N PHE A 26 -0.24 17.51 6.13
CA PHE A 26 0.63 18.56 6.68
C PHE A 26 1.11 19.57 5.63
N GLY A 27 1.10 19.23 4.34
CA GLY A 27 1.64 20.07 3.25
C GLY A 27 3.03 19.66 2.79
N LYS A 28 3.37 18.36 2.87
CA LYS A 28 4.69 17.82 2.47
C LYS A 28 5.14 18.26 1.08
N SER A 29 4.23 18.23 0.09
CA SER A 29 4.55 18.56 -1.30
C SER A 29 4.97 20.02 -1.44
N LEU A 30 4.24 20.94 -0.81
CA LEU A 30 4.58 22.35 -0.77
C LEU A 30 5.96 22.58 -0.13
N ILE A 31 6.18 22.04 1.06
CA ILE A 31 7.45 22.21 1.79
C ILE A 31 8.62 21.62 1.00
N GLY A 32 8.43 20.44 0.39
CA GLY A 32 9.44 19.81 -0.45
C GLY A 32 9.77 20.62 -1.71
N MET A 33 8.75 21.21 -2.34
CA MET A 33 8.91 22.13 -3.46
C MET A 33 9.69 23.38 -3.06
N GLU A 34 9.32 24.05 -1.98
CA GLU A 34 9.97 25.26 -1.50
C GLU A 34 11.43 25.02 -1.11
N LEU A 35 11.73 23.91 -0.43
CA LEU A 35 13.11 23.50 -0.14
C LEU A 35 13.92 23.30 -1.43
N CYS A 36 13.32 22.70 -2.44
CA CYS A 36 13.97 22.50 -3.73
C CYS A 36 14.23 23.86 -4.41
N LEU A 37 13.21 24.69 -4.53
CA LEU A 37 13.28 25.97 -5.25
C LEU A 37 14.16 27.02 -4.57
N LYS A 38 14.35 26.95 -3.25
CA LYS A 38 15.30 27.77 -2.49
C LYS A 38 16.70 27.78 -3.13
N HIS A 39 17.12 26.65 -3.70
CA HIS A 39 18.44 26.48 -4.31
C HIS A 39 18.48 26.84 -5.79
N LYS A 40 17.38 27.33 -6.39
CA LYS A 40 17.27 27.73 -7.80
C LYS A 40 17.80 26.68 -8.78
N PRO A 41 17.34 25.40 -8.67
CA PRO A 41 17.86 24.31 -9.49
C PRO A 41 17.53 24.52 -10.97
N LYS A 42 18.44 24.07 -11.85
CA LYS A 42 18.22 24.05 -13.31
C LYS A 42 17.56 22.74 -13.75
N THR A 43 17.78 21.66 -13.01
CA THR A 43 17.24 20.33 -13.28
C THR A 43 16.69 19.72 -12.00
N ILE A 44 15.44 19.25 -12.06
CA ILE A 44 14.72 18.69 -10.92
C ILE A 44 14.21 17.31 -11.32
N LEU A 45 14.37 16.33 -10.45
CA LEU A 45 13.68 15.03 -10.57
C LEU A 45 12.70 14.89 -9.40
N ILE A 46 11.45 14.57 -9.71
CA ILE A 46 10.44 14.23 -8.70
C ILE A 46 10.01 12.77 -8.90
N VAL A 47 10.26 11.96 -7.88
CA VAL A 47 9.94 10.53 -7.88
C VAL A 47 8.75 10.26 -6.99
N VAL A 48 7.68 9.72 -7.58
CA VAL A 48 6.41 9.47 -6.91
C VAL A 48 6.06 7.98 -6.92
N PRO A 49 5.22 7.48 -5.98
CA PRO A 49 4.85 6.06 -5.95
C PRO A 49 3.94 5.63 -7.11
N ARG A 50 3.14 6.54 -7.67
CA ARG A 50 2.18 6.24 -8.76
C ARG A 50 2.06 7.39 -9.73
N ILE A 51 1.79 7.08 -11.00
CA ILE A 51 1.67 8.06 -12.10
C ILE A 51 0.64 9.15 -11.79
N VAL A 52 -0.48 8.79 -11.16
CA VAL A 52 -1.52 9.77 -10.79
C VAL A 52 -1.01 10.94 -9.95
N LEU A 53 -0.03 10.70 -9.08
CA LEU A 53 0.54 11.73 -8.24
C LEU A 53 1.42 12.74 -9.01
N ILE A 54 1.78 12.46 -10.25
CA ILE A 54 2.45 13.41 -11.13
C ILE A 54 1.54 14.61 -11.40
N ASN A 55 0.25 14.39 -11.65
CA ASN A 55 -0.70 15.46 -11.86
C ASN A 55 -0.87 16.32 -10.60
N ASN A 56 -1.00 15.68 -9.44
CA ASN A 56 -1.08 16.40 -8.16
C ASN A 56 0.15 17.30 -7.93
N TRP A 57 1.36 16.83 -8.28
CA TRP A 57 2.57 17.67 -8.19
C TRP A 57 2.52 18.85 -9.16
N LYS A 58 2.05 18.65 -10.40
CA LYS A 58 1.87 19.75 -11.36
C LYS A 58 0.87 20.80 -10.86
N GLU A 59 -0.25 20.33 -10.28
CA GLU A 59 -1.26 21.19 -9.67
C GLU A 59 -0.69 21.97 -8.46
N GLU A 60 0.18 21.36 -7.66
CA GLU A 60 0.85 22.07 -6.56
C GLU A 60 1.78 23.18 -7.10
N PHE A 61 2.54 22.93 -8.17
CA PHE A 61 3.35 23.98 -8.81
C PHE A 61 2.48 25.14 -9.31
N ALA A 62 1.36 24.87 -9.95
CA ALA A 62 0.42 25.87 -10.42
C ALA A 62 -0.22 26.66 -9.27
N LYS A 63 -0.67 25.96 -8.24
CA LYS A 63 -1.33 26.56 -7.06
C LYS A 63 -0.46 27.58 -6.32
N TRP A 64 0.85 27.42 -6.38
CA TRP A 64 1.81 28.25 -5.67
C TRP A 64 2.64 29.14 -6.61
N ASP A 65 2.10 29.44 -7.81
CA ASP A 65 2.71 30.34 -8.80
C ASP A 65 4.16 29.98 -9.18
N ASN A 66 4.44 28.66 -9.28
CA ASN A 66 5.76 28.12 -9.63
C ASN A 66 5.75 27.31 -10.93
N GLU A 67 4.77 27.49 -11.80
CA GLU A 67 4.62 26.75 -13.08
C GLU A 67 5.84 26.89 -13.99
N GLU A 68 6.54 28.01 -13.93
CA GLU A 68 7.77 28.27 -14.69
C GLU A 68 8.88 27.25 -14.45
N TYR A 69 8.82 26.52 -13.33
CA TYR A 69 9.78 25.47 -13.04
C TYR A 69 9.40 24.11 -13.65
N LEU A 70 8.18 23.91 -14.14
CA LEU A 70 7.73 22.64 -14.70
C LEU A 70 8.58 22.17 -15.88
N ASP A 71 9.10 23.09 -16.71
CA ASP A 71 10.00 22.77 -17.83
C ASP A 71 11.34 22.21 -17.35
N LYS A 72 11.72 22.43 -16.09
CA LYS A 72 12.94 21.92 -15.46
C LYS A 72 12.71 20.61 -14.71
N VAL A 73 11.44 20.16 -14.60
CA VAL A 73 11.07 18.98 -13.80
C VAL A 73 10.91 17.75 -14.67
N THR A 74 11.68 16.73 -14.34
CA THR A 74 11.46 15.37 -14.81
C THR A 74 10.65 14.61 -13.76
N PHE A 75 9.52 14.02 -14.17
CA PHE A 75 8.72 13.17 -13.28
C PHE A 75 8.98 11.69 -13.55
N SER A 76 9.06 10.90 -12.49
CA SER A 76 9.17 9.45 -12.60
C SER A 76 8.43 8.76 -11.45
N THR A 77 8.19 7.47 -11.64
CA THR A 77 7.74 6.60 -10.54
C THR A 77 8.91 5.78 -10.00
N TYR A 78 8.77 5.22 -8.78
CA TYR A 78 9.76 4.28 -8.24
C TYR A 78 9.99 3.04 -9.12
N ALA A 79 9.01 2.65 -9.94
CA ALA A 79 9.16 1.56 -10.90
C ALA A 79 9.95 1.98 -12.13
N GLY A 80 9.85 3.25 -12.52
CA GLY A 80 10.49 3.82 -13.71
C GLY A 80 11.82 4.55 -13.45
N ILE A 81 12.23 4.71 -12.20
CA ILE A 81 13.39 5.52 -11.80
C ILE A 81 14.68 5.13 -12.53
N HIS A 82 14.86 3.84 -12.85
CA HIS A 82 16.03 3.34 -13.59
C HIS A 82 16.15 3.93 -15.00
N LYS A 83 15.07 4.44 -15.58
CA LYS A 83 15.05 5.04 -16.94
C LYS A 83 15.49 6.50 -16.94
N VAL A 84 15.44 7.15 -15.79
CA VAL A 84 15.73 8.58 -15.64
C VAL A 84 16.86 8.83 -14.64
N ALA A 85 17.51 7.75 -14.15
CA ALA A 85 18.68 7.88 -13.28
C ALA A 85 19.79 8.65 -14.02
N GLY A 86 20.27 9.72 -13.38
CA GLY A 86 21.25 10.63 -13.99
C GLY A 86 21.65 11.74 -13.02
N ASN A 87 22.09 12.86 -13.56
CA ASN A 87 22.54 14.00 -12.77
C ASN A 87 21.45 15.07 -12.72
N TYR A 88 21.08 15.46 -11.50
CA TYR A 88 20.09 16.51 -11.24
C TYR A 88 20.61 17.45 -10.18
N ASP A 89 20.22 18.73 -10.25
CA ASP A 89 20.55 19.68 -9.19
C ASP A 89 19.78 19.35 -7.92
N CYS A 90 18.50 18.99 -8.04
CA CYS A 90 17.66 18.58 -6.92
C CYS A 90 16.83 17.32 -7.26
N VAL A 91 16.71 16.40 -6.29
CA VAL A 91 15.84 15.24 -6.40
C VAL A 91 14.90 15.19 -5.20
N ILE A 92 13.59 15.11 -5.48
CA ILE A 92 12.55 14.93 -4.47
C ILE A 92 12.02 13.49 -4.56
N PHE A 93 12.07 12.77 -3.44
CA PHE A 93 11.49 11.45 -3.28
C PHE A 93 10.20 11.55 -2.46
N ASP A 94 9.06 11.56 -3.13
CA ASP A 94 7.76 11.57 -2.47
C ASP A 94 7.38 10.16 -2.02
N GLU A 95 6.85 10.04 -0.79
CA GLU A 95 6.64 8.76 -0.10
C GLU A 95 7.92 7.90 -0.10
N ALA A 96 9.02 8.48 0.38
CA ALA A 96 10.38 7.91 0.35
C ALA A 96 10.48 6.49 0.93
N HIS A 97 9.51 6.06 1.76
CA HIS A 97 9.44 4.68 2.25
C HIS A 97 9.33 3.63 1.12
N HIS A 98 9.05 4.03 -0.12
CA HIS A 98 9.10 3.15 -1.29
C HIS A 98 10.53 2.82 -1.76
N LEU A 99 11.57 3.49 -1.26
CA LEU A 99 12.98 3.18 -1.56
C LEU A 99 13.53 1.91 -0.86
N LYS A 100 12.69 1.14 -0.17
CA LYS A 100 13.10 -0.01 0.68
C LYS A 100 13.75 -1.19 -0.04
N SER A 101 13.65 -1.32 -1.37
CA SER A 101 14.25 -2.45 -2.08
C SER A 101 15.70 -2.17 -2.42
N ASP A 102 16.57 -3.19 -2.33
CA ASP A 102 18.00 -3.10 -2.63
C ASP A 102 18.25 -2.47 -4.01
N VAL A 103 17.45 -2.87 -5.02
CA VAL A 103 17.54 -2.30 -6.38
C VAL A 103 17.33 -0.79 -6.40
N ARG A 104 16.35 -0.27 -5.63
CA ARG A 104 16.06 1.18 -5.58
C ARG A 104 17.10 1.94 -4.78
N LEU A 105 17.63 1.33 -3.74
CA LEU A 105 18.75 1.89 -2.98
C LEU A 105 20.02 1.96 -3.82
N ASP A 106 20.28 0.95 -4.66
CA ASP A 106 21.41 0.97 -5.59
C ASP A 106 21.25 2.03 -6.68
N ILE A 107 20.04 2.27 -7.18
CA ILE A 107 19.78 3.39 -8.08
C ILE A 107 20.04 4.72 -7.37
N LEU A 108 19.59 4.88 -6.12
CA LEU A 108 19.87 6.10 -5.32
C LEU A 108 21.37 6.34 -5.18
N LYS A 109 22.20 5.29 -4.95
CA LYS A 109 23.66 5.38 -4.90
C LYS A 109 24.26 5.86 -6.22
N SER A 110 23.73 5.41 -7.35
CA SER A 110 24.21 5.76 -8.69
C SER A 110 23.80 7.15 -9.16
N MET A 111 22.80 7.78 -8.51
CA MET A 111 22.33 9.11 -8.86
C MET A 111 23.22 10.19 -8.27
N SER A 112 23.79 11.02 -9.13
CA SER A 112 24.46 12.25 -8.72
C SER A 112 23.43 13.38 -8.62
N SER A 113 23.32 14.00 -7.44
CA SER A 113 22.51 15.19 -7.24
C SER A 113 23.07 16.04 -6.11
N THR A 114 22.96 17.36 -6.28
CA THR A 114 23.47 18.32 -5.29
C THR A 114 22.59 18.29 -4.04
N TYR A 115 21.26 18.29 -4.23
CA TYR A 115 20.29 18.26 -3.15
C TYR A 115 19.35 17.06 -3.28
N LYS A 116 19.06 16.40 -2.15
CA LYS A 116 18.15 15.26 -2.05
C LYS A 116 17.13 15.50 -0.94
N ILE A 117 15.85 15.51 -1.29
CA ILE A 117 14.75 15.75 -0.37
C ILE A 117 13.90 14.47 -0.30
N PHE A 118 13.73 13.92 0.91
CA PHE A 118 12.98 12.71 1.18
C PHE A 118 11.73 13.07 1.98
N LEU A 119 10.56 12.84 1.42
CA LEU A 119 9.26 13.13 2.03
C LEU A 119 8.55 11.82 2.37
N SER A 120 8.08 11.66 3.60
CA SER A 120 7.24 10.52 3.98
C SER A 120 6.48 10.80 5.26
N ALA A 121 5.32 10.15 5.42
CA ALA A 121 4.59 10.17 6.70
C ALA A 121 5.15 9.15 7.69
N THR A 122 5.69 8.03 7.18
CA THR A 122 6.13 6.90 8.01
C THR A 122 7.46 6.35 7.52
N LEU A 123 8.44 6.27 8.43
CA LEU A 123 9.77 5.74 8.13
C LEU A 123 10.21 4.76 9.22
N SER A 124 10.77 3.63 8.83
CA SER A 124 11.36 2.68 9.75
C SER A 124 12.79 3.09 10.13
N ASN A 125 13.24 2.72 11.33
CA ASN A 125 14.63 2.96 11.75
C ASN A 125 15.64 2.30 10.80
N ARG A 126 15.31 1.10 10.26
CA ARG A 126 16.16 0.44 9.26
C ARG A 126 16.32 1.31 8.01
N PHE A 127 15.23 1.88 7.49
CA PHE A 127 15.32 2.78 6.33
C PHE A 127 16.20 4.01 6.61
N LYS A 128 16.05 4.62 7.80
CA LYS A 128 16.88 5.75 8.21
C LYS A 128 18.38 5.39 8.26
N SER A 129 18.71 4.19 8.75
CA SER A 129 20.08 3.68 8.76
C SER A 129 20.61 3.42 7.35
N ASP A 130 19.81 2.77 6.49
CA ASP A 130 20.18 2.51 5.09
C ASP A 130 20.39 3.83 4.33
N LEU A 131 19.51 4.82 4.55
CA LEU A 131 19.62 6.15 3.95
C LEU A 131 20.91 6.85 4.39
N LYS A 132 21.22 6.85 5.69
CA LYS A 132 22.46 7.45 6.23
C LYS A 132 23.71 6.82 5.61
N TYR A 133 23.71 5.51 5.40
CA TYR A 133 24.81 4.81 4.73
C TYR A 133 25.01 5.26 3.28
N ILE A 134 23.91 5.63 2.57
CA ILE A 134 23.97 5.95 1.15
C ILE A 134 24.25 7.43 0.90
N VAL A 135 23.57 8.33 1.62
CA VAL A 135 23.66 9.79 1.37
C VAL A 135 24.57 10.51 2.35
N GLY A 136 25.09 9.82 3.35
CA GLY A 136 25.85 10.41 4.45
C GLY A 136 24.95 11.11 5.48
N ASP A 137 25.43 12.18 6.07
CA ASP A 137 24.66 12.95 7.04
C ASP A 137 23.56 13.75 6.34
N TYR A 138 22.40 13.76 6.96
CA TYR A 138 21.22 14.49 6.49
C TYR A 138 20.54 15.23 7.64
N ALA A 139 19.93 16.38 7.32
CA ALA A 139 19.05 17.04 8.27
C ALA A 139 17.69 16.32 8.32
N THR A 140 17.04 16.33 9.47
CA THR A 140 15.72 15.73 9.62
C THR A 140 14.79 16.65 10.37
N SER A 141 13.52 16.69 9.93
CA SER A 141 12.43 17.26 10.69
C SER A 141 11.28 16.24 10.74
N SER A 142 10.66 16.10 11.90
CA SER A 142 9.56 15.16 12.07
C SER A 142 8.48 15.74 12.96
N VAL A 143 7.21 15.54 12.52
CA VAL A 143 6.02 15.85 13.31
C VAL A 143 5.20 14.56 13.41
N SER A 144 4.83 14.17 14.63
CA SER A 144 3.95 13.03 14.82
C SER A 144 2.49 13.39 14.49
N ILE A 145 1.66 12.38 14.23
CA ILE A 145 0.21 12.60 14.04
C ILE A 145 -0.39 13.20 15.31
N ASP A 146 0.02 12.71 16.48
CA ASP A 146 -0.49 13.19 17.77
C ASP A 146 -0.13 14.66 18.02
N ASP A 147 1.09 15.07 17.68
CA ASP A 147 1.50 16.47 17.80
C ASP A 147 0.76 17.35 16.79
N ALA A 148 0.54 16.86 15.58
CA ALA A 148 -0.23 17.59 14.56
C ALA A 148 -1.70 17.79 14.97
N ILE A 149 -2.31 16.81 15.64
CA ILE A 149 -3.67 16.92 16.21
C ILE A 149 -3.69 17.88 17.41
N LYS A 150 -2.75 17.75 18.34
CA LYS A 150 -2.66 18.63 19.53
C LYS A 150 -2.46 20.10 19.19
N ASN A 151 -1.84 20.38 18.05
CA ASN A 151 -1.60 21.74 17.56
C ASN A 151 -2.63 22.19 16.51
N ASP A 152 -3.78 21.55 16.41
CA ASP A 152 -4.89 21.85 15.49
C ASP A 152 -4.48 21.89 14.00
N ILE A 153 -3.37 21.23 13.65
CA ILE A 153 -2.89 21.11 12.25
C ILE A 153 -3.71 20.06 11.50
N LEU A 154 -4.05 18.96 12.19
CA LEU A 154 -4.90 17.90 11.70
C LEU A 154 -6.14 17.75 12.58
N PRO A 155 -7.30 17.43 12.00
CA PRO A 155 -8.50 17.16 12.78
C PRO A 155 -8.34 15.89 13.62
N GLU A 156 -8.92 15.89 14.81
CA GLU A 156 -8.97 14.70 15.66
C GLU A 156 -9.91 13.65 15.05
N PRO A 157 -9.41 12.42 14.75
CA PRO A 157 -10.24 11.37 14.19
C PRO A 157 -11.14 10.73 15.24
N LYS A 158 -12.42 10.56 14.92
CA LYS A 158 -13.33 9.74 15.72
C LYS A 158 -13.29 8.30 15.24
N ILE A 159 -12.77 7.39 16.07
CA ILE A 159 -12.62 5.98 15.74
C ILE A 159 -13.77 5.17 16.34
N TYR A 160 -14.51 4.47 15.48
CA TYR A 160 -15.58 3.56 15.89
C TYR A 160 -15.18 2.13 15.58
N LEU A 161 -15.21 1.25 16.57
CA LEU A 161 -14.99 -0.18 16.42
C LEU A 161 -16.32 -0.91 16.39
N VAL A 162 -16.56 -1.65 15.31
CA VAL A 162 -17.77 -2.48 15.17
C VAL A 162 -17.34 -3.95 15.30
N PRO A 163 -17.62 -4.62 16.43
CA PRO A 163 -17.34 -6.03 16.59
C PRO A 163 -18.25 -6.86 15.68
N LEU A 164 -17.70 -7.90 15.07
CA LEU A 164 -18.41 -8.80 14.17
C LEU A 164 -18.18 -10.24 14.61
N GLU A 165 -19.26 -11.01 14.63
CA GLU A 165 -19.19 -12.47 14.73
C GLU A 165 -19.22 -13.08 13.34
N LEU A 166 -18.43 -14.15 13.14
CA LEU A 166 -18.46 -14.90 11.90
C LEU A 166 -19.72 -15.77 11.84
N ASP A 167 -20.37 -15.77 10.68
CA ASP A 167 -21.58 -16.56 10.45
C ASP A 167 -21.29 -18.06 10.63
N ASN A 168 -22.06 -18.70 11.51
CA ASN A 168 -21.97 -20.13 11.80
C ASN A 168 -22.69 -21.02 10.77
N THR A 169 -23.31 -20.46 9.74
CA THR A 169 -23.92 -21.27 8.67
C THR A 169 -22.85 -21.85 7.74
N LYS A 170 -23.07 -23.07 7.23
CA LYS A 170 -22.15 -23.75 6.31
C LYS A 170 -22.30 -23.18 4.89
N LYS A 171 -21.80 -21.99 4.64
CA LYS A 171 -21.86 -21.30 3.33
C LYS A 171 -20.53 -21.25 2.61
N GLU A 172 -19.44 -21.35 3.35
CA GLU A 172 -18.10 -21.17 2.81
C GLU A 172 -17.59 -22.44 2.13
N TRP A 173 -16.70 -22.23 1.14
CA TRP A 173 -16.06 -23.29 0.42
C TRP A 173 -14.54 -23.20 0.51
N VAL A 174 -13.91 -24.23 1.03
CA VAL A 174 -12.47 -24.42 0.97
C VAL A 174 -12.15 -25.39 -0.18
N VAL A 175 -11.27 -24.98 -1.08
CA VAL A 175 -10.87 -25.78 -2.23
C VAL A 175 -9.44 -26.26 -2.08
N GLU A 176 -9.23 -27.57 -2.17
CA GLU A 176 -7.92 -28.20 -2.07
C GLU A 176 -7.72 -29.19 -3.23
N GLU A 177 -6.59 -29.08 -3.90
CA GLU A 177 -6.21 -30.00 -4.97
C GLU A 177 -5.37 -31.14 -4.43
N GLY A 178 -5.81 -32.37 -4.67
CA GLY A 178 -5.02 -33.57 -4.39
C GLY A 178 -3.72 -33.56 -5.21
N ARG A 179 -2.69 -34.24 -4.70
CA ARG A 179 -1.42 -34.41 -5.42
C ARG A 179 -1.60 -35.34 -6.63
N GLY A 180 -1.18 -34.90 -7.83
CA GLY A 180 -1.24 -35.71 -9.05
C GLY A 180 -0.87 -34.87 -10.30
N LEU A 181 -0.75 -35.51 -11.46
CA LEU A 181 -0.52 -34.89 -12.75
C LEU A 181 -1.65 -33.92 -13.11
N LYS A 182 -1.39 -32.94 -13.99
CA LYS A 182 -2.37 -31.96 -14.50
C LYS A 182 -3.40 -32.59 -15.45
N VAL A 183 -4.01 -33.69 -15.04
CA VAL A 183 -5.07 -34.38 -15.76
C VAL A 183 -6.42 -33.84 -15.27
N LYS A 184 -7.47 -33.98 -16.07
CA LYS A 184 -8.85 -33.62 -15.71
C LYS A 184 -9.21 -34.19 -14.33
N ARG A 185 -9.39 -33.32 -13.33
CA ARG A 185 -9.60 -33.72 -11.92
C ARG A 185 -11.09 -33.89 -11.66
N ARG A 186 -11.44 -34.98 -10.97
CA ARG A 186 -12.79 -35.18 -10.46
C ARG A 186 -13.02 -34.23 -9.26
N ILE A 187 -14.12 -33.48 -9.30
CA ILE A 187 -14.53 -32.62 -8.19
C ILE A 187 -15.33 -33.47 -7.21
N ILE A 188 -14.95 -33.42 -5.93
CA ILE A 188 -15.69 -34.08 -4.83
C ILE A 188 -16.11 -32.97 -3.86
N GLU A 189 -17.41 -32.86 -3.59
CA GLU A 189 -17.96 -31.99 -2.58
C GLU A 189 -18.22 -32.77 -1.29
N CYS A 190 -17.70 -32.25 -0.17
CA CYS A 190 -17.82 -32.91 1.13
C CYS A 190 -17.80 -31.89 2.27
N ALA A 191 -18.04 -32.36 3.51
CA ALA A 191 -17.78 -31.54 4.69
C ALA A 191 -16.27 -31.43 4.94
N LEU A 192 -15.85 -30.34 5.60
CA LEU A 192 -14.44 -30.13 5.92
C LEU A 192 -13.86 -31.25 6.82
N ALA A 193 -14.69 -31.81 7.70
CA ALA A 193 -14.31 -32.94 8.55
C ALA A 193 -13.94 -34.20 7.77
N ASP A 194 -14.51 -34.41 6.57
CA ASP A 194 -14.26 -35.59 5.74
C ASP A 194 -13.03 -35.46 4.86
N ARG A 195 -12.30 -34.36 4.92
CA ARG A 195 -11.12 -34.03 4.11
C ARG A 195 -10.13 -35.20 4.02
N ASN A 196 -9.79 -35.78 5.16
CA ASN A 196 -8.76 -36.80 5.27
C ASN A 196 -9.15 -38.12 4.57
N LYS A 197 -10.44 -38.46 4.56
CA LYS A 197 -10.98 -39.64 3.88
C LYS A 197 -10.64 -39.62 2.39
N TYR A 198 -10.68 -38.48 1.75
CA TYR A 198 -10.44 -38.35 0.32
C TYR A 198 -8.97 -38.07 -0.03
N LEU A 199 -8.28 -37.23 0.73
CA LEU A 199 -6.90 -36.85 0.41
C LEU A 199 -5.87 -37.93 0.70
N PHE A 200 -6.10 -38.78 1.71
CA PHE A 200 -5.16 -39.86 2.05
C PHE A 200 -5.42 -41.16 1.29
N ASN A 201 -6.61 -41.39 0.81
CA ASN A 201 -6.92 -42.59 0.02
C ASN A 201 -6.72 -42.31 -1.50
N LYS A 202 -5.46 -42.25 -1.93
CA LYS A 202 -5.09 -41.97 -3.32
C LYS A 202 -5.43 -43.10 -4.30
N VAL A 203 -5.56 -44.33 -3.83
CA VAL A 203 -5.94 -45.48 -4.66
C VAL A 203 -7.38 -45.34 -5.11
N GLN A 204 -8.26 -45.03 -4.17
CA GLN A 204 -9.69 -44.87 -4.45
C GLN A 204 -10.04 -43.52 -5.06
N TYR A 205 -9.27 -42.46 -4.72
CA TYR A 205 -9.52 -41.09 -5.15
C TYR A 205 -8.28 -40.46 -5.79
N PRO A 206 -7.82 -40.94 -6.97
CA PRO A 206 -6.74 -40.31 -7.70
C PRO A 206 -7.21 -39.02 -8.37
N ASN A 207 -6.36 -38.04 -8.50
CA ASN A 207 -6.61 -36.81 -9.25
C ASN A 207 -7.91 -36.06 -8.92
N ILE A 208 -8.11 -35.74 -7.64
CA ILE A 208 -9.30 -35.04 -7.17
C ILE A 208 -9.04 -33.58 -6.85
N THR A 209 -10.11 -32.78 -6.96
CA THR A 209 -10.23 -31.47 -6.34
C THR A 209 -11.33 -31.55 -5.30
N LEU A 210 -10.99 -31.32 -4.03
CA LEU A 210 -11.98 -31.25 -2.96
C LEU A 210 -12.58 -29.86 -2.87
N ARG A 211 -13.91 -29.79 -2.86
CA ARG A 211 -14.67 -28.62 -2.45
C ARG A 211 -15.35 -28.94 -1.11
N MET A 212 -14.88 -28.29 -0.06
CA MET A 212 -15.30 -28.61 1.31
C MET A 212 -16.20 -27.48 1.82
N ARG A 213 -17.43 -27.86 2.19
CA ARG A 213 -18.41 -26.94 2.76
C ARG A 213 -18.17 -26.78 4.26
N CYS A 214 -18.13 -25.54 4.73
CA CYS A 214 -17.82 -25.21 6.12
C CYS A 214 -18.44 -23.86 6.55
N THR A 215 -18.34 -23.56 7.84
CA THR A 215 -18.66 -22.23 8.36
C THR A 215 -17.53 -21.24 8.05
N ALA A 216 -17.81 -19.95 8.18
CA ALA A 216 -16.79 -18.92 8.00
C ALA A 216 -15.63 -19.07 9.02
N LEU A 217 -15.93 -19.48 10.25
CA LEU A 217 -14.91 -19.73 11.28
C LEU A 217 -14.06 -20.95 10.93
N GLU A 218 -14.66 -22.04 10.49
CA GLU A 218 -13.93 -23.25 10.04
C GLU A 218 -13.02 -22.93 8.86
N ALA A 219 -13.50 -22.16 7.86
CA ALA A 219 -12.68 -21.72 6.73
C ALA A 219 -11.51 -20.82 7.16
N TYR A 220 -11.76 -19.88 8.06
CA TYR A 220 -10.73 -19.01 8.60
C TYR A 220 -9.64 -19.78 9.33
N ASN A 221 -10.04 -20.73 10.19
CA ASN A 221 -9.11 -21.60 10.91
C ASN A 221 -8.29 -22.46 9.95
N TYR A 222 -8.94 -23.04 8.93
CA TYR A 222 -8.25 -23.81 7.90
C TYR A 222 -7.16 -22.98 7.18
N TYR A 223 -7.50 -21.80 6.69
CA TYR A 223 -6.51 -20.93 6.01
C TYR A 223 -5.46 -20.39 6.97
N THR A 224 -5.76 -20.23 8.25
CA THR A 224 -4.78 -19.82 9.26
C THR A 224 -3.76 -20.93 9.54
N LEU A 225 -4.21 -22.17 9.68
CA LEU A 225 -3.32 -23.33 9.83
C LEU A 225 -2.44 -23.52 8.59
N GLU A 226 -3.01 -23.43 7.40
CA GLU A 226 -2.27 -23.53 6.14
C GLU A 226 -1.22 -22.42 6.01
N PHE A 227 -1.59 -21.17 6.34
CA PHE A 227 -0.69 -20.02 6.36
C PHE A 227 0.50 -20.24 7.30
N ASN A 228 0.25 -20.67 8.53
CA ASN A 228 1.31 -20.91 9.52
C ASN A 228 2.24 -22.05 9.07
N ARG A 229 1.68 -23.18 8.61
CA ARG A 229 2.44 -24.34 8.10
C ARG A 229 3.36 -23.96 6.94
N LEU A 230 2.86 -23.17 5.99
CA LEU A 230 3.63 -22.73 4.83
C LEU A 230 4.69 -21.69 5.21
N ARG A 231 4.39 -20.78 6.17
CA ARG A 231 5.35 -19.84 6.72
C ARG A 231 6.55 -20.58 7.34
N ASP A 232 6.27 -21.50 8.24
CA ASP A 232 7.32 -22.24 8.95
C ASP A 232 8.18 -23.07 7.98
N ARG A 233 7.53 -23.68 7.00
CA ARG A 233 8.26 -24.39 5.94
C ARG A 233 9.10 -23.46 5.08
N TYR A 234 8.61 -22.26 4.74
CA TYR A 234 9.41 -21.27 4.01
C TYR A 234 10.59 -20.77 4.83
N MET A 235 10.40 -20.49 6.12
CA MET A 235 11.49 -20.04 7.00
C MET A 235 12.64 -21.06 7.06
N ASN A 236 12.32 -22.34 6.99
CA ASN A 236 13.32 -23.42 7.03
C ASN A 236 13.98 -23.69 5.66
N THR A 237 13.24 -23.54 4.55
CA THR A 237 13.72 -23.97 3.23
C THR A 237 14.11 -22.81 2.31
N ARG A 238 13.62 -21.59 2.58
CA ARG A 238 13.73 -20.39 1.73
C ARG A 238 13.28 -20.61 0.28
N ASN A 239 12.41 -21.59 0.04
CA ASN A 239 11.94 -21.97 -1.29
C ASN A 239 10.85 -20.99 -1.79
N GLU A 240 11.09 -20.32 -2.93
CA GLU A 240 10.19 -19.32 -3.48
C GLU A 240 8.80 -19.87 -3.88
N ALA A 241 8.72 -21.13 -4.33
CA ALA A 241 7.42 -21.75 -4.61
C ALA A 241 6.56 -21.94 -3.33
N ILE A 242 7.21 -22.20 -2.19
CA ILE A 242 6.55 -22.26 -0.89
C ILE A 242 6.12 -20.87 -0.43
N LYS A 243 6.97 -19.87 -0.62
CA LYS A 243 6.64 -18.47 -0.33
C LYS A 243 5.39 -18.02 -1.09
N PHE A 244 5.32 -18.33 -2.38
CA PHE A 244 4.15 -18.00 -3.19
C PHE A 244 2.86 -18.64 -2.63
N LYS A 245 2.89 -19.93 -2.26
CA LYS A 245 1.76 -20.62 -1.62
C LYS A 245 1.40 -20.00 -0.26
N TRP A 246 2.39 -19.64 0.53
CA TRP A 246 2.18 -18.95 1.81
C TRP A 246 1.45 -17.61 1.63
N LEU A 247 1.91 -16.78 0.69
CA LEU A 247 1.24 -15.52 0.35
C LEU A 247 -0.19 -15.72 -0.17
N GLN A 248 -0.42 -16.77 -0.98
CA GLN A 248 -1.78 -17.13 -1.43
C GLN A 248 -2.70 -17.53 -0.27
N ALA A 249 -2.22 -18.31 0.70
CA ALA A 249 -3.00 -18.71 1.87
C ALA A 249 -3.36 -17.48 2.73
N GLY A 250 -2.41 -16.56 2.94
CA GLY A 250 -2.65 -15.27 3.61
C GLY A 250 -3.69 -14.41 2.91
N ASN A 251 -3.62 -14.35 1.58
CA ASN A 251 -4.59 -13.59 0.79
C ASN A 251 -6.01 -14.18 0.85
N LYS A 252 -6.15 -15.51 0.77
CA LYS A 252 -7.45 -16.20 0.93
C LYS A 252 -8.09 -15.88 2.28
N ARG A 253 -7.31 -15.94 3.38
CA ARG A 253 -7.76 -15.58 4.73
C ARG A 253 -8.22 -14.12 4.80
N LYS A 254 -7.44 -13.19 4.21
CA LYS A 254 -7.78 -11.77 4.17
C LYS A 254 -9.08 -11.52 3.40
N ILE A 255 -9.26 -12.17 2.25
CA ILE A 255 -10.47 -12.04 1.44
C ILE A 255 -11.69 -12.53 2.21
N LEU A 256 -11.61 -13.71 2.85
CA LEU A 256 -12.69 -14.27 3.65
C LEU A 256 -13.14 -13.29 4.75
N LEU A 257 -12.19 -12.74 5.53
CA LEU A 257 -12.48 -11.74 6.54
C LEU A 257 -13.05 -10.43 5.96
N GLY A 258 -12.61 -10.04 4.78
CA GLY A 258 -13.15 -8.88 4.08
C GLY A 258 -14.61 -9.09 3.68
N GLU A 259 -14.90 -10.21 3.01
CA GLU A 259 -16.24 -10.54 2.52
C GLU A 259 -17.25 -10.80 3.65
N SER A 260 -16.81 -11.29 4.80
CA SER A 260 -17.68 -11.48 5.98
C SER A 260 -18.24 -10.16 6.54
N LYS A 261 -17.64 -9.03 6.19
CA LYS A 261 -18.09 -7.68 6.62
C LYS A 261 -19.11 -7.05 5.68
N ASP A 262 -19.34 -7.63 4.50
CA ASP A 262 -20.13 -7.01 3.42
C ASP A 262 -21.53 -6.56 3.86
N SER A 263 -22.24 -7.38 4.63
CA SER A 263 -23.60 -7.06 5.07
C SER A 263 -23.66 -5.83 5.97
N ILE A 264 -22.73 -5.75 6.92
CA ILE A 264 -22.66 -4.61 7.85
C ILE A 264 -22.17 -3.36 7.15
N VAL A 265 -21.14 -3.49 6.29
CA VAL A 265 -20.67 -2.37 5.48
C VAL A 265 -21.80 -1.82 4.63
N LYS A 266 -22.60 -2.67 3.96
CA LYS A 266 -23.77 -2.22 3.18
C LYS A 266 -24.75 -1.45 4.04
N THR A 267 -25.12 -1.96 5.22
CA THR A 267 -26.02 -1.26 6.16
C THR A 267 -25.44 0.09 6.61
N LEU A 268 -24.13 0.18 6.84
CA LEU A 268 -23.48 1.45 7.17
C LEU A 268 -23.52 2.44 6.01
N LEU A 269 -23.22 1.98 4.78
CA LEU A 269 -23.27 2.82 3.59
C LEU A 269 -24.68 3.35 3.32
N ASP A 270 -25.71 2.52 3.51
CA ASP A 270 -27.11 2.92 3.39
C ASP A 270 -27.49 4.03 4.40
N LYS A 271 -26.88 4.04 5.59
CA LYS A 271 -27.07 5.07 6.62
C LYS A 271 -26.22 6.33 6.41
N LEU A 272 -25.18 6.27 5.60
CA LEU A 272 -24.22 7.37 5.36
C LEU A 272 -24.45 8.07 4.01
N GLN A 273 -25.64 7.93 3.41
CA GLN A 273 -25.92 8.47 2.05
C GLN A 273 -25.64 9.98 1.92
N ASP A 274 -25.83 10.73 3.00
CA ASP A 274 -25.58 12.19 3.03
C ASP A 274 -24.13 12.55 3.39
N LYS A 275 -23.24 11.58 3.54
CA LYS A 275 -21.86 11.78 3.92
C LYS A 275 -20.90 11.38 2.81
N ARG A 276 -19.76 12.07 2.73
CA ARG A 276 -18.64 11.59 1.93
C ARG A 276 -17.92 10.48 2.70
N TYR A 277 -17.69 9.34 2.06
CA TYR A 277 -17.01 8.20 2.66
C TYR A 277 -16.08 7.49 1.68
N ILE A 278 -15.04 6.88 2.21
CA ILE A 278 -14.13 5.99 1.46
C ILE A 278 -14.18 4.62 2.12
N CYS A 279 -14.48 3.59 1.32
CA CYS A 279 -14.49 2.20 1.77
C CYS A 279 -13.33 1.43 1.14
N PHE A 280 -12.40 0.96 1.97
CA PHE A 280 -11.29 0.12 1.51
C PHE A 280 -11.71 -1.34 1.44
N CYS A 281 -11.67 -1.90 0.24
CA CYS A 281 -12.04 -3.28 -0.06
C CYS A 281 -10.82 -4.20 -0.17
N THR A 282 -11.00 -5.50 0.13
CA THR A 282 -9.91 -6.49 0.08
C THR A 282 -9.61 -6.97 -1.34
N ASN A 283 -10.59 -6.87 -2.25
CA ASN A 283 -10.45 -7.26 -3.64
C ASN A 283 -11.40 -6.46 -4.56
N ILE A 284 -11.15 -6.53 -5.86
CA ILE A 284 -11.95 -5.83 -6.88
C ILE A 284 -13.43 -6.28 -6.86
N LYS A 285 -13.69 -7.58 -6.66
CA LYS A 285 -15.07 -8.11 -6.61
C LYS A 285 -15.88 -7.47 -5.49
N GLN A 286 -15.28 -7.32 -4.30
CA GLN A 286 -15.88 -6.64 -3.16
C GLN A 286 -16.10 -5.15 -3.44
N ALA A 287 -15.11 -4.47 -4.05
CA ALA A 287 -15.24 -3.06 -4.41
C ALA A 287 -16.41 -2.82 -5.39
N LEU A 288 -16.53 -3.65 -6.42
CA LEU A 288 -17.63 -3.58 -7.37
C LEU A 288 -18.99 -3.89 -6.74
N LYS A 289 -19.04 -4.87 -5.82
CA LYS A 289 -20.26 -5.25 -5.10
C LYS A 289 -20.79 -4.12 -4.20
N LEU A 290 -19.90 -3.42 -3.51
CA LEU A 290 -20.25 -2.37 -2.55
C LEU A 290 -20.35 -0.98 -3.18
N GLY A 291 -19.47 -0.65 -4.12
CA GLY A 291 -19.34 0.68 -4.71
C GLY A 291 -19.98 0.84 -6.10
N GLY A 292 -20.32 -0.27 -6.78
CA GLY A 292 -20.92 -0.22 -8.13
C GLY A 292 -20.09 0.65 -9.08
N LYS A 293 -20.73 1.68 -9.66
CA LYS A 293 -20.11 2.66 -10.57
C LYS A 293 -19.04 3.55 -9.90
N HIS A 294 -19.07 3.69 -8.58
CA HIS A 294 -18.11 4.46 -7.80
C HIS A 294 -16.89 3.63 -7.33
N ALA A 295 -16.80 2.36 -7.73
CA ALA A 295 -15.68 1.51 -7.38
C ALA A 295 -14.39 1.92 -8.11
N VAL A 296 -13.36 2.27 -7.35
CA VAL A 296 -12.02 2.60 -7.85
C VAL A 296 -11.11 1.39 -7.76
N HIS A 297 -10.54 0.95 -8.88
CA HIS A 297 -9.63 -0.20 -8.91
C HIS A 297 -8.70 -0.19 -10.13
N SER A 298 -7.59 -0.93 -10.06
CA SER A 298 -6.52 -0.91 -11.07
C SER A 298 -6.90 -1.38 -12.50
N LYS A 299 -8.07 -2.01 -12.67
CA LYS A 299 -8.58 -2.46 -13.97
C LYS A 299 -9.62 -1.52 -14.57
N ASN A 300 -9.91 -0.39 -13.90
CA ASN A 300 -10.89 0.58 -14.37
C ASN A 300 -10.18 1.87 -14.81
N ASN A 301 -10.18 2.16 -16.10
CA ASN A 301 -9.56 3.35 -16.68
C ASN A 301 -10.27 4.66 -16.26
N LYS A 302 -11.55 4.58 -15.85
CA LYS A 302 -12.34 5.72 -15.34
C LYS A 302 -12.22 5.92 -13.82
N SER A 303 -11.30 5.22 -13.15
CA SER A 303 -11.11 5.38 -11.72
C SER A 303 -10.67 6.79 -11.32
N PHE A 304 -10.05 7.54 -12.23
CA PHE A 304 -9.66 8.94 -12.01
C PHE A 304 -10.86 9.86 -11.99
N ASP A 305 -11.77 9.74 -12.96
CA ASP A 305 -12.99 10.56 -13.04
C ASP A 305 -13.82 10.42 -11.75
N VAL A 306 -13.86 9.20 -11.19
CA VAL A 306 -14.55 8.93 -9.91
C VAL A 306 -13.86 9.61 -8.74
N LEU A 307 -12.52 9.62 -8.70
CA LEU A 307 -11.75 10.29 -7.65
C LEU A 307 -11.88 11.82 -7.75
N GLU A 308 -11.85 12.38 -8.94
CA GLU A 308 -12.07 13.82 -9.17
C GLU A 308 -13.46 14.27 -8.73
N SER A 309 -14.49 13.45 -9.01
CA SER A 309 -15.87 13.75 -8.59
C SER A 309 -16.09 13.64 -7.07
N PHE A 310 -15.11 13.10 -6.32
CA PHE A 310 -15.19 12.98 -4.86
C PHE A 310 -14.74 14.26 -4.14
N ASN A 311 -13.90 15.08 -4.78
CA ASN A 311 -13.46 16.36 -4.24
C ASN A 311 -14.56 17.41 -4.40
#